data_4858d40e6eaff207976410988548ddb7
#
_entry.id   4858d40e6eaff207976410988548ddb7
#
_cell.length_a   1.000
_cell.length_b   1.000
_cell.length_c   1.000
_cell.angle_alpha   90.00
_cell.angle_beta   90.00
_cell.angle_gamma   90.00
#
_symmetry.space_group_name_H-M   'P 1'
#
loop_
_entity.id
_entity.type
_entity.pdbx_description
1 polymer ?
#
loop_
_entity_poly.entity_id
_entity_poly.type
_entity_poly.pdbx_seq_one_letter_code
_entity_poly.pdbx_strand_id
1 'polypeptide(L)'
;MNTFEQAVQFALKAHEGQIRKTKPIPFILHPMEVAQIASTMTDDQDVLAAAVLHDVVEDTSRTADDILDHFGTRIAYLVAMETENKRRERPASETWRVRKEESLTELKNSGDRDVQILWLSDKLSNLRSFYRSRLQMGDRMWEMFNNPDKTEQHWYYNQILELCSNLKDTYAYKEYQMLLKAIFLDGSLHVQFMETGPAFDEQE
;
A
#
# COMPACT_ATOMS: atom_id res chain seq x y z
N MET A 1 25.00 -2.07 11.54
CA MET A 1 23.66 -1.76 11.02
C MET A 1 23.05 -3.08 10.57
N ASN A 2 21.85 -3.44 11.04
CA ASN A 2 21.19 -4.66 10.61
C ASN A 2 20.56 -4.48 9.20
N THR A 3 20.05 -5.56 8.60
CA THR A 3 19.48 -5.54 7.23
C THR A 3 18.32 -4.56 7.10
N PHE A 4 17.44 -4.52 8.08
CA PHE A 4 16.31 -3.57 8.09
C PHE A 4 16.76 -2.12 8.11
N GLU A 5 17.74 -1.77 8.97
CA GLU A 5 18.29 -0.39 9.02
C GLU A 5 18.95 0.02 7.71
N GLN A 6 19.63 -0.91 7.02
CA GLN A 6 20.21 -0.66 5.69
C GLN A 6 19.09 -0.43 4.65
N ALA A 7 18.03 -1.22 4.68
CA ALA A 7 16.87 -1.07 3.80
C ALA A 7 16.17 0.28 3.99
N VAL A 8 16.01 0.74 5.24
CA VAL A 8 15.45 2.07 5.55
C VAL A 8 16.30 3.19 4.94
N GLN A 9 17.63 3.14 5.09
CA GLN A 9 18.51 4.15 4.50
C GLN A 9 18.48 4.13 2.97
N PHE A 10 18.44 2.95 2.38
CA PHE A 10 18.33 2.80 0.93
C PHE A 10 17.02 3.37 0.39
N ALA A 11 15.90 3.04 1.01
CA ALA A 11 14.58 3.54 0.63
C ALA A 11 14.46 5.06 0.83
N LEU A 12 14.97 5.61 1.93
CA LEU A 12 15.03 7.07 2.16
C LEU A 12 15.73 7.80 1.01
N LYS A 13 16.87 7.28 0.57
CA LYS A 13 17.63 7.87 -0.54
C LYS A 13 16.93 7.67 -1.89
N ALA A 14 16.31 6.50 -2.10
CA ALA A 14 15.63 6.19 -3.36
C ALA A 14 14.39 7.07 -3.56
N HIS A 15 13.62 7.33 -2.48
CA HIS A 15 12.38 8.12 -2.49
C HIS A 15 12.61 9.61 -2.11
N GLU A 16 13.86 10.09 -2.15
CA GLU A 16 14.17 11.48 -1.80
C GLU A 16 13.35 12.47 -2.63
N GLY A 17 12.67 13.41 -1.95
CA GLY A 17 11.82 14.42 -2.58
C GLY A 17 10.44 13.93 -3.06
N GLN A 18 10.14 12.63 -2.99
CA GLN A 18 8.82 12.15 -3.35
C GLN A 18 7.78 12.43 -2.27
N ILE A 19 6.56 12.74 -2.72
CA ILE A 19 5.39 13.00 -1.86
C ILE A 19 4.24 12.03 -2.19
N ARG A 20 3.38 11.76 -1.21
CA ARG A 20 2.15 10.96 -1.41
C ARG A 20 1.12 11.72 -2.25
N LYS A 21 0.40 11.01 -3.13
CA LYS A 21 -0.65 11.60 -3.99
C LYS A 21 -1.83 12.15 -3.19
N THR A 22 -2.22 11.46 -2.13
CA THR A 22 -3.41 11.79 -1.33
C THR A 22 -3.18 12.92 -0.32
N LYS A 23 -1.92 13.20 0.01
CA LYS A 23 -1.54 14.23 0.98
C LYS A 23 -0.09 14.65 0.73
N PRO A 24 0.28 15.96 0.81
CA PRO A 24 1.63 16.43 0.57
C PRO A 24 2.58 16.12 1.75
N ILE A 25 2.78 14.85 2.03
CA ILE A 25 3.71 14.34 3.04
C ILE A 25 4.78 13.47 2.38
N PRO A 26 5.99 13.33 2.98
CA PRO A 26 7.05 12.49 2.43
C PRO A 26 6.58 11.07 2.14
N PHE A 27 6.93 10.57 0.95
CA PHE A 27 6.50 9.24 0.48
C PHE A 27 6.98 8.12 1.41
N ILE A 28 8.18 8.26 1.99
CA ILE A 28 8.80 7.26 2.86
C ILE A 28 7.92 6.83 4.05
N LEU A 29 6.98 7.68 4.48
CA LEU A 29 6.03 7.32 5.55
C LEU A 29 5.15 6.12 5.19
N HIS A 30 4.92 5.88 3.89
CA HIS A 30 4.17 4.71 3.44
C HIS A 30 4.95 3.41 3.64
N PRO A 31 6.13 3.20 3.03
CA PRO A 31 6.88 1.98 3.25
C PRO A 31 7.26 1.74 4.72
N MET A 32 7.45 2.80 5.51
CA MET A 32 7.62 2.63 6.96
C MET A 32 6.35 2.14 7.66
N GLU A 33 5.16 2.61 7.27
CA GLU A 33 3.88 2.07 7.77
C GLU A 33 3.69 0.62 7.34
N VAL A 34 4.06 0.27 6.09
CA VAL A 34 3.99 -1.11 5.58
C VAL A 34 4.87 -2.04 6.42
N ALA A 35 6.11 -1.65 6.70
CA ALA A 35 7.01 -2.43 7.56
C ALA A 35 6.47 -2.56 9.00
N GLN A 36 5.87 -1.51 9.56
CA GLN A 36 5.23 -1.54 10.87
C GLN A 36 4.05 -2.52 10.90
N ILE A 37 3.23 -2.55 9.85
CA ILE A 37 2.13 -3.52 9.74
C ILE A 37 2.70 -4.93 9.63
N ALA A 38 3.68 -5.16 8.75
CA ALA A 38 4.32 -6.46 8.57
C ALA A 38 4.90 -6.99 9.89
N SER A 39 5.51 -6.14 10.71
CA SER A 39 6.08 -6.53 12.01
C SER A 39 5.05 -7.04 13.03
N THR A 40 3.76 -6.85 12.79
CA THR A 40 2.69 -7.46 13.61
C THR A 40 2.42 -8.93 13.25
N MET A 41 3.00 -9.41 12.13
CA MET A 41 2.78 -10.75 11.59
C MET A 41 4.05 -11.60 11.47
N THR A 42 5.22 -10.96 11.53
CA THR A 42 6.54 -11.62 11.44
C THR A 42 7.61 -10.78 12.13
N ASP A 43 8.65 -11.44 12.65
CA ASP A 43 9.90 -10.85 13.14
C ASP A 43 11.07 -11.05 12.17
N ASP A 44 10.82 -11.63 11.01
CA ASP A 44 11.81 -11.90 9.97
C ASP A 44 12.33 -10.59 9.35
N GLN A 45 13.63 -10.33 9.56
CA GLN A 45 14.27 -9.09 9.11
C GLN A 45 14.28 -8.92 7.59
N ASP A 46 14.28 -10.02 6.83
CA ASP A 46 14.24 -9.95 5.36
C ASP A 46 12.86 -9.51 4.87
N VAL A 47 11.78 -9.99 5.51
CA VAL A 47 10.41 -9.57 5.19
C VAL A 47 10.20 -8.11 5.56
N LEU A 48 10.70 -7.67 6.73
CA LEU A 48 10.62 -6.27 7.14
C LEU A 48 11.43 -5.34 6.23
N ALA A 49 12.61 -5.78 5.79
CA ALA A 49 13.43 -5.04 4.83
C ALA A 49 12.73 -4.95 3.46
N ALA A 50 12.16 -6.05 2.96
CA ALA A 50 11.39 -6.07 1.73
C ALA A 50 10.16 -5.14 1.82
N ALA A 51 9.50 -5.08 2.98
CA ALA A 51 8.37 -4.17 3.22
C ALA A 51 8.76 -2.68 3.08
N VAL A 52 9.96 -2.30 3.52
CA VAL A 52 10.48 -0.93 3.32
C VAL A 52 10.88 -0.68 1.87
N LEU A 53 11.30 -1.71 1.14
CA LEU A 53 11.85 -1.61 -0.22
C LEU A 53 10.81 -1.84 -1.32
N HIS A 54 9.58 -2.27 -1.00
CA HIS A 54 8.60 -2.79 -1.95
C HIS A 54 8.33 -1.87 -3.15
N ASP A 55 8.24 -0.56 -2.93
CA ASP A 55 7.98 0.44 -3.97
C ASP A 55 9.25 1.01 -4.64
N VAL A 56 10.46 0.64 -4.16
CA VAL A 56 11.71 1.22 -4.66
C VAL A 56 11.92 0.96 -6.14
N VAL A 57 11.76 -0.29 -6.59
CA VAL A 57 11.93 -0.66 -8.00
C VAL A 57 10.80 -0.09 -8.86
N GLU A 58 9.59 -0.07 -8.32
CA GLU A 58 8.41 0.38 -9.04
C GLU A 58 8.36 1.90 -9.25
N ASP A 59 8.76 2.69 -8.25
CA ASP A 59 8.52 4.14 -8.18
C ASP A 59 9.78 5.01 -8.20
N THR A 60 10.96 4.40 -8.35
CA THR A 60 12.23 5.14 -8.43
C THR A 60 13.07 4.74 -9.65
N SER A 61 14.28 5.25 -9.75
CA SER A 61 15.26 4.85 -10.77
C SER A 61 16.06 3.59 -10.39
N ARG A 62 15.80 3.00 -9.22
CA ARG A 62 16.47 1.79 -8.78
C ARG A 62 15.93 0.57 -9.50
N THR A 63 16.80 -0.40 -9.74
CA THR A 63 16.48 -1.63 -10.47
C THR A 63 16.37 -2.84 -9.54
N ALA A 64 15.84 -3.95 -10.04
CA ALA A 64 15.84 -5.22 -9.33
C ALA A 64 17.27 -5.69 -9.02
N ASP A 65 18.23 -5.42 -9.93
CA ASP A 65 19.64 -5.75 -9.71
C ASP A 65 20.24 -4.92 -8.56
N ASP A 66 19.86 -3.65 -8.40
CA ASP A 66 20.28 -2.86 -7.24
C ASP A 66 19.82 -3.51 -5.93
N ILE A 67 18.59 -4.05 -5.88
CA ILE A 67 18.09 -4.74 -4.68
C ILE A 67 18.83 -6.04 -4.46
N LEU A 68 19.05 -6.82 -5.52
CA LEU A 68 19.77 -8.09 -5.46
C LEU A 68 21.21 -7.91 -4.95
N ASP A 69 21.92 -6.93 -5.47
CA ASP A 69 23.34 -6.66 -5.13
C ASP A 69 23.49 -6.16 -3.68
N HIS A 70 22.53 -5.38 -3.18
CA HIS A 70 22.60 -4.80 -1.82
C HIS A 70 22.04 -5.71 -0.73
N PHE A 71 20.99 -6.49 -1.05
CA PHE A 71 20.17 -7.18 -0.06
C PHE A 71 20.06 -8.71 -0.28
N GLY A 72 20.57 -9.23 -1.39
CA GLY A 72 20.58 -10.64 -1.70
C GLY A 72 19.27 -11.18 -2.26
N THR A 73 19.29 -12.45 -2.64
CA THR A 73 18.26 -13.11 -3.46
C THR A 73 16.88 -13.11 -2.80
N ARG A 74 16.80 -13.34 -1.48
CA ARG A 74 15.51 -13.47 -0.80
C ARG A 74 14.75 -12.16 -0.76
N ILE A 75 15.41 -11.06 -0.38
CA ILE A 75 14.79 -9.73 -0.35
C ILE A 75 14.44 -9.27 -1.76
N ALA A 76 15.34 -9.49 -2.75
CA ALA A 76 15.05 -9.18 -4.14
C ALA A 76 13.84 -9.94 -4.68
N TYR A 77 13.68 -11.22 -4.35
CA TYR A 77 12.49 -12.01 -4.68
C TYR A 77 11.22 -11.40 -4.08
N LEU A 78 11.22 -11.10 -2.77
CA LEU A 78 10.06 -10.54 -2.09
C LEU A 78 9.64 -9.18 -2.67
N VAL A 79 10.60 -8.31 -2.96
CA VAL A 79 10.35 -7.01 -3.62
C VAL A 79 9.79 -7.21 -5.03
N ALA A 80 10.35 -8.16 -5.82
CA ALA A 80 9.86 -8.45 -7.16
C ALA A 80 8.42 -8.94 -7.17
N MET A 81 8.00 -9.72 -6.18
CA MET A 81 6.63 -10.23 -6.03
C MET A 81 5.59 -9.14 -5.72
N GLU A 82 6.02 -7.93 -5.32
CA GLU A 82 5.15 -6.77 -5.11
C GLU A 82 5.27 -5.74 -6.25
N THR A 83 6.33 -5.85 -7.08
CA THR A 83 6.61 -4.89 -8.16
C THR A 83 5.71 -5.13 -9.37
N GLU A 84 4.89 -4.14 -9.70
CA GLU A 84 3.97 -4.19 -10.84
C GLU A 84 4.62 -3.66 -12.12
N ASN A 85 4.41 -4.33 -13.26
CA ASN A 85 4.79 -3.77 -14.56
C ASN A 85 3.84 -2.61 -14.93
N LYS A 86 4.27 -1.38 -14.70
CA LYS A 86 3.46 -0.16 -14.91
C LYS A 86 3.05 0.09 -16.36
N ARG A 87 3.60 -0.62 -17.35
CA ARG A 87 3.29 -0.41 -18.78
C ARG A 87 3.32 1.07 -19.17
N ARG A 88 4.42 1.76 -18.84
CA ARG A 88 4.56 3.23 -18.93
C ARG A 88 4.39 3.78 -20.35
N GLU A 89 4.40 2.92 -21.35
CA GLU A 89 4.13 3.21 -22.76
C GLU A 89 2.65 3.45 -23.08
N ARG A 90 1.75 3.16 -22.13
CA ARG A 90 0.30 3.33 -22.28
C ARG A 90 -0.27 4.12 -21.10
N PRO A 91 -1.43 4.80 -21.29
CA PRO A 91 -2.13 5.46 -20.19
C PRO A 91 -2.43 4.49 -19.03
N ALA A 92 -2.14 4.90 -17.80
CA ALA A 92 -2.30 4.07 -16.61
C ALA A 92 -3.75 3.58 -16.40
N SER A 93 -4.74 4.39 -16.80
CA SER A 93 -6.17 4.04 -16.74
C SER A 93 -6.54 2.88 -17.67
N GLU A 94 -5.94 2.82 -18.86
CA GLU A 94 -6.22 1.76 -19.84
C GLU A 94 -5.59 0.42 -19.45
N THR A 95 -4.51 0.44 -18.68
CA THR A 95 -3.77 -0.76 -18.29
C THR A 95 -4.10 -1.23 -16.89
N TRP A 96 -4.88 -0.46 -16.12
CA TRP A 96 -5.11 -0.70 -14.70
C TRP A 96 -5.65 -2.11 -14.45
N ARG A 97 -6.71 -2.52 -15.13
CA ARG A 97 -7.37 -3.81 -14.91
C ARG A 97 -6.43 -4.99 -15.19
N VAL A 98 -5.77 -5.00 -16.35
CA VAL A 98 -4.86 -6.09 -16.73
C VAL A 98 -3.68 -6.20 -15.77
N ARG A 99 -3.12 -5.06 -15.31
CA ARG A 99 -2.02 -5.06 -14.33
C ARG A 99 -2.47 -5.67 -13.00
N LYS A 100 -3.68 -5.31 -12.52
CA LYS A 100 -4.22 -5.88 -11.28
C LYS A 100 -4.51 -7.37 -11.38
N GLU A 101 -5.00 -7.85 -12.52
CA GLU A 101 -5.21 -9.28 -12.77
C GLU A 101 -3.89 -10.07 -12.81
N GLU A 102 -2.84 -9.50 -13.42
CA GLU A 102 -1.49 -10.09 -13.43
C GLU A 102 -0.94 -10.19 -12.00
N SER A 103 -0.94 -9.11 -11.26
CA SER A 103 -0.46 -9.07 -9.88
C SER A 103 -1.22 -10.04 -8.96
N LEU A 104 -2.55 -10.13 -9.08
CA LEU A 104 -3.35 -11.11 -8.32
C LEU A 104 -2.99 -12.55 -8.70
N THR A 105 -2.67 -12.79 -9.98
CA THR A 105 -2.22 -14.11 -10.45
C THR A 105 -0.87 -14.49 -9.87
N GLU A 106 0.06 -13.55 -9.78
CA GLU A 106 1.37 -13.75 -9.17
C GLU A 106 1.23 -14.04 -7.66
N LEU A 107 0.44 -13.23 -6.94
CA LEU A 107 0.15 -13.47 -5.52
C LEU A 107 -0.45 -14.86 -5.29
N LYS A 108 -1.43 -15.26 -6.11
CA LYS A 108 -2.08 -16.57 -6.04
C LYS A 108 -1.09 -17.71 -6.26
N ASN A 109 -0.22 -17.58 -7.27
CA ASN A 109 0.71 -18.63 -7.67
C ASN A 109 1.90 -18.75 -6.71
N SER A 110 2.27 -17.70 -6.00
CA SER A 110 3.38 -17.75 -5.05
C SER A 110 3.12 -18.75 -3.93
N GLY A 111 1.89 -18.78 -3.38
CA GLY A 111 1.54 -19.57 -2.20
C GLY A 111 2.39 -19.25 -0.97
N ASP A 112 3.27 -18.24 -1.06
CA ASP A 112 4.25 -17.88 -0.06
C ASP A 112 3.63 -16.96 1.00
N ARG A 113 3.74 -17.36 2.27
CA ARG A 113 3.21 -16.60 3.40
C ARG A 113 3.89 -15.22 3.55
N ASP A 114 5.18 -15.12 3.27
CA ASP A 114 5.92 -13.87 3.41
C ASP A 114 5.51 -12.87 2.33
N VAL A 115 5.24 -13.34 1.10
CA VAL A 115 4.63 -12.54 0.03
C VAL A 115 3.24 -12.05 0.46
N GLN A 116 2.41 -12.93 1.05
CA GLN A 116 1.08 -12.53 1.54
C GLN A 116 1.16 -11.48 2.66
N ILE A 117 2.15 -11.56 3.55
CA ILE A 117 2.40 -10.54 4.58
C ILE A 117 2.70 -9.18 3.94
N LEU A 118 3.57 -9.13 2.93
CA LEU A 118 3.89 -7.89 2.21
C LEU A 118 2.66 -7.28 1.56
N TRP A 119 1.96 -8.08 0.76
CA TRP A 119 0.75 -7.65 0.05
C TRP A 119 -0.33 -7.14 1.00
N LEU A 120 -0.62 -7.88 2.07
CA LEU A 120 -1.60 -7.47 3.05
C LEU A 120 -1.19 -6.15 3.72
N SER A 121 0.09 -6.00 4.05
CA SER A 121 0.62 -4.82 4.74
C SER A 121 0.55 -3.57 3.88
N ASP A 122 0.98 -3.64 2.61
CA ASP A 122 0.89 -2.52 1.67
C ASP A 122 -0.57 -2.10 1.46
N LYS A 123 -1.42 -3.07 1.14
CA LYS A 123 -2.81 -2.74 0.83
C LYS A 123 -3.59 -2.30 2.08
N LEU A 124 -3.22 -2.76 3.28
CA LEU A 124 -3.77 -2.22 4.54
C LEU A 124 -3.35 -0.76 4.76
N SER A 125 -2.08 -0.41 4.54
CA SER A 125 -1.63 0.99 4.60
C SER A 125 -2.40 1.87 3.60
N ASN A 126 -2.64 1.36 2.40
CA ASN A 126 -3.45 2.06 1.39
C ASN A 126 -4.91 2.21 1.83
N LEU A 127 -5.55 1.17 2.40
CA LEU A 127 -6.91 1.26 2.94
C LEU A 127 -7.02 2.27 4.10
N ARG A 128 -6.03 2.35 4.98
CA ARG A 128 -5.97 3.39 6.03
C ARG A 128 -5.94 4.81 5.42
N SER A 129 -5.18 4.98 4.33
CA SER A 129 -5.16 6.24 3.57
C SER A 129 -6.51 6.54 2.92
N PHE A 130 -7.15 5.54 2.30
CA PHE A 130 -8.47 5.67 1.68
C PHE A 130 -9.53 6.05 2.71
N TYR A 131 -9.54 5.39 3.86
CA TYR A 131 -10.47 5.67 4.93
C TYR A 131 -10.37 7.13 5.41
N ARG A 132 -9.13 7.61 5.66
CA ARG A 132 -8.88 9.02 6.02
C ARG A 132 -9.35 9.99 4.92
N SER A 133 -9.06 9.69 3.66
CA SER A 133 -9.49 10.53 2.54
C SER A 133 -11.01 10.55 2.37
N ARG A 134 -11.66 9.39 2.58
CA ARG A 134 -13.12 9.30 2.52
C ARG A 134 -13.81 10.11 3.61
N LEU A 135 -13.27 10.11 4.82
CA LEU A 135 -13.78 10.96 5.92
C LEU A 135 -13.68 12.46 5.60
N GLN A 136 -12.67 12.88 4.83
CA GLN A 136 -12.45 14.28 4.49
C GLN A 136 -13.21 14.73 3.22
N MET A 137 -13.31 13.87 2.20
CA MET A 137 -13.75 14.23 0.85
C MET A 137 -14.98 13.45 0.37
N GLY A 138 -15.44 12.45 1.14
CA GLY A 138 -16.46 11.53 0.67
C GLY A 138 -16.01 10.72 -0.54
N ASP A 139 -16.95 10.36 -1.41
CA ASP A 139 -16.65 9.57 -2.62
C ASP A 139 -15.86 10.35 -3.69
N ARG A 140 -15.71 11.69 -3.57
CA ARG A 140 -14.84 12.47 -4.47
C ARG A 140 -13.36 12.04 -4.40
N MET A 141 -12.95 11.35 -3.33
CA MET A 141 -11.61 10.82 -3.23
C MET A 141 -11.22 9.89 -4.40
N TRP A 142 -12.20 9.21 -5.01
CA TRP A 142 -11.93 8.27 -6.10
C TRP A 142 -11.38 8.95 -7.35
N GLU A 143 -11.70 10.23 -7.57
CA GLU A 143 -11.19 11.04 -8.69
C GLU A 143 -9.66 11.22 -8.67
N MET A 144 -9.01 10.97 -7.52
CA MET A 144 -7.55 11.08 -7.36
C MET A 144 -6.79 9.88 -7.91
N PHE A 145 -7.47 8.79 -8.27
CA PHE A 145 -6.84 7.54 -8.71
C PHE A 145 -6.91 7.36 -10.23
N ASN A 146 -5.93 6.63 -10.77
CA ASN A 146 -5.88 6.30 -12.20
C ASN A 146 -7.11 5.50 -12.68
N ASN A 147 -7.73 4.76 -11.80
CA ASN A 147 -9.05 4.16 -12.00
C ASN A 147 -9.98 4.69 -10.90
N PRO A 148 -10.91 5.61 -11.23
CA PRO A 148 -11.85 6.19 -10.26
C PRO A 148 -13.06 5.29 -9.96
N ASP A 149 -13.20 4.15 -10.64
CA ASP A 149 -14.32 3.24 -10.43
C ASP A 149 -14.20 2.53 -9.09
N LYS A 150 -15.08 2.92 -8.15
CA LYS A 150 -15.14 2.36 -6.80
C LYS A 150 -15.40 0.84 -6.81
N THR A 151 -16.16 0.34 -7.78
CA THR A 151 -16.49 -1.10 -7.89
C THR A 151 -15.25 -1.89 -8.28
N GLU A 152 -14.47 -1.38 -9.23
CA GLU A 152 -13.20 -1.99 -9.63
C GLU A 152 -12.16 -1.96 -8.50
N GLN A 153 -12.09 -0.86 -7.76
CA GLN A 153 -11.24 -0.76 -6.57
C GLN A 153 -11.67 -1.79 -5.50
N HIS A 154 -12.97 -1.89 -5.21
CA HIS A 154 -13.50 -2.87 -4.27
C HIS A 154 -13.18 -4.30 -4.70
N TRP A 155 -13.40 -4.64 -5.97
CA TRP A 155 -13.04 -5.94 -6.52
C TRP A 155 -11.57 -6.29 -6.24
N TYR A 156 -10.65 -5.38 -6.55
CA TYR A 156 -9.21 -5.61 -6.39
C TYR A 156 -8.82 -5.87 -4.92
N TYR A 157 -9.27 -5.01 -4.01
CA TYR A 157 -8.95 -5.15 -2.58
C TYR A 157 -9.62 -6.38 -1.96
N ASN A 158 -10.81 -6.77 -2.42
CA ASN A 158 -11.47 -7.99 -1.97
C ASN A 158 -10.73 -9.25 -2.43
N GLN A 159 -10.24 -9.29 -3.67
CA GLN A 159 -9.44 -10.41 -4.16
C GLN A 159 -8.15 -10.60 -3.33
N ILE A 160 -7.48 -9.53 -2.93
CA ILE A 160 -6.30 -9.61 -2.07
C ILE A 160 -6.66 -10.18 -0.71
N LEU A 161 -7.76 -9.74 -0.10
CA LEU A 161 -8.23 -10.28 1.18
C LEU A 161 -8.46 -11.79 1.11
N GLU A 162 -9.09 -12.28 0.04
CA GLU A 162 -9.33 -13.71 -0.19
C GLU A 162 -8.02 -14.48 -0.35
N LEU A 163 -7.07 -13.97 -1.16
CA LEU A 163 -5.78 -14.60 -1.41
C LEU A 163 -4.88 -14.62 -0.17
N CYS A 164 -5.03 -13.66 0.74
CA CYS A 164 -4.32 -13.59 2.00
C CYS A 164 -5.02 -14.33 3.17
N SER A 165 -6.01 -15.19 2.89
CA SER A 165 -6.82 -15.88 3.92
C SER A 165 -6.02 -16.74 4.91
N ASN A 166 -4.79 -17.14 4.57
CA ASN A 166 -3.86 -17.78 5.51
C ASN A 166 -3.47 -16.87 6.69
N LEU A 167 -3.68 -15.56 6.57
CA LEU A 167 -3.40 -14.54 7.60
C LEU A 167 -4.64 -14.15 8.42
N LYS A 168 -5.77 -14.82 8.25
CA LYS A 168 -7.10 -14.48 8.81
C LYS A 168 -7.13 -14.29 10.34
N ASP A 169 -6.23 -14.95 11.05
CA ASP A 169 -6.17 -14.89 12.50
C ASP A 169 -5.35 -13.70 13.01
N THR A 170 -4.62 -13.01 12.12
CA THR A 170 -3.82 -11.84 12.45
C THR A 170 -4.67 -10.59 12.67
N TYR A 171 -4.13 -9.66 13.47
CA TYR A 171 -4.77 -8.37 13.68
C TYR A 171 -4.87 -7.55 12.38
N ALA A 172 -3.81 -7.56 11.57
CA ALA A 172 -3.76 -6.85 10.30
C ALA A 172 -4.85 -7.30 9.32
N TYR A 173 -5.10 -8.60 9.21
CA TYR A 173 -6.17 -9.12 8.36
C TYR A 173 -7.56 -8.67 8.82
N LYS A 174 -7.81 -8.71 10.13
CA LYS A 174 -9.10 -8.25 10.72
C LYS A 174 -9.32 -6.75 10.51
N GLU A 175 -8.27 -5.95 10.68
CA GLU A 175 -8.32 -4.52 10.39
C GLU A 175 -8.58 -4.25 8.91
N TYR A 176 -7.90 -4.97 8.01
CA TYR A 176 -8.12 -4.88 6.57
C TYR A 176 -9.59 -5.16 6.22
N GLN A 177 -10.16 -6.24 6.73
CA GLN A 177 -11.57 -6.61 6.50
C GLN A 177 -12.53 -5.53 7.01
N MET A 178 -12.27 -4.97 8.18
CA MET A 178 -13.06 -3.88 8.76
C MET A 178 -13.02 -2.63 7.88
N LEU A 179 -11.81 -2.21 7.46
CA LEU A 179 -11.64 -1.03 6.61
C LEU A 179 -12.24 -1.23 5.21
N LEU A 180 -12.08 -2.41 4.62
CA LEU A 180 -12.69 -2.75 3.33
C LEU A 180 -14.21 -2.54 3.39
N LYS A 181 -14.86 -3.09 4.43
CA LYS A 181 -16.30 -2.89 4.64
C LYS A 181 -16.65 -1.42 4.82
N ALA A 182 -15.93 -0.71 5.68
CA ALA A 182 -16.20 0.70 5.97
C ALA A 182 -16.03 1.61 4.74
N ILE A 183 -15.05 1.35 3.88
CA ILE A 183 -14.76 2.19 2.72
C ILE A 183 -15.73 1.91 1.56
N PHE A 184 -16.05 0.66 1.29
CA PHE A 184 -16.73 0.30 0.06
C PHE A 184 -18.22 -0.03 0.25
N LEU A 185 -18.62 -0.59 1.39
CA LEU A 185 -19.96 -1.15 1.61
C LEU A 185 -20.80 -0.30 2.56
N ASP A 186 -20.18 0.43 3.48
CA ASP A 186 -20.90 1.22 4.49
C ASP A 186 -21.25 2.61 3.95
N GLY A 187 -22.51 2.78 3.53
CA GLY A 187 -23.05 4.07 3.09
C GLY A 187 -23.25 5.10 4.23
N SER A 188 -23.14 4.66 5.49
CA SER A 188 -23.44 5.48 6.67
C SER A 188 -22.27 6.31 7.19
N LEU A 189 -21.09 6.20 6.60
CA LEU A 189 -19.96 7.11 6.88
C LEU A 189 -20.23 8.52 6.30
N HIS A 190 -21.38 9.08 6.58
CA HIS A 190 -21.63 10.50 6.39
C HIS A 190 -20.96 11.27 7.52
N VAL A 191 -20.07 12.11 7.14
CA VAL A 191 -19.27 13.07 7.85
C VAL A 191 -20.10 13.84 8.90
N GLN A 192 -20.06 13.42 10.14
CA GLN A 192 -20.50 14.23 11.29
C GLN A 192 -19.40 15.18 11.81
N PHE A 193 -18.27 15.29 11.07
CA PHE A 193 -17.12 16.08 11.51
C PHE A 193 -17.03 17.49 10.92
N MET A 194 -17.99 17.94 10.09
CA MET A 194 -17.94 19.27 9.48
C MET A 194 -18.77 20.36 10.17
N GLU A 195 -19.45 20.08 11.27
CA GLU A 195 -20.33 21.08 11.90
C GLU A 195 -19.88 21.63 13.27
N THR A 196 -18.70 21.28 13.76
CA THR A 196 -18.19 21.86 15.02
C THR A 196 -16.74 22.32 14.92
N GLY A 197 -16.44 23.11 13.90
CA GLY A 197 -15.27 23.99 13.97
C GLY A 197 -15.65 25.19 14.85
N PRO A 198 -14.86 25.55 15.89
CA PRO A 198 -15.10 26.83 16.58
C PRO A 198 -14.94 27.94 15.53
N ALA A 199 -15.94 28.81 15.45
CA ALA A 199 -15.82 30.07 14.76
C ALA A 199 -14.60 30.78 15.38
N PHE A 200 -13.56 31.01 14.58
CA PHE A 200 -12.53 31.95 14.95
C PHE A 200 -13.19 33.32 14.84
N ASP A 201 -13.56 33.91 16.00
CA ASP A 201 -13.89 35.32 16.10
C ASP A 201 -12.68 36.12 15.65
N GLU A 202 -12.79 36.74 14.47
CA GLU A 202 -11.93 37.84 14.07
C GLU A 202 -12.32 39.05 14.94
N GLN A 203 -11.64 39.25 16.05
CA GLN A 203 -11.65 40.51 16.76
C GLN A 203 -10.25 40.87 17.24
N GLU A 204 -9.77 41.99 16.65
CA GLU A 204 -8.68 42.91 16.98
C GLU A 204 -7.25 42.51 16.62
#